data_cd068f27abaaf2dfd88b2417cd46c06d
#
_entry.id   cd068f27abaaf2dfd88b2417cd46c06d
#
_cell.length_a   1.000
_cell.length_b   1.000
_cell.length_c   1.000
_cell.angle_alpha   90.00
_cell.angle_beta   90.00
_cell.angle_gamma   90.00
#
_symmetry.space_group_name_H-M   'P 1'
#
loop_
_entity.id
_entity.type
_entity.pdbx_description
1 polymer ?
#
loop_
_entity_poly.entity_id
_entity_poly.type
_entity_poly.pdbx_seq_one_letter_code
_entity_poly.pdbx_strand_id
1 'polypeptide(L)'
;MRYALIFLILTVNFARADDENFTRKAAKHYNLTPLSDYLQDASSNTHAFIEVTKRCSALLGSSAWALSHLNGLSDDDPQILDLDTMYEDLRQFSFRVHVQAIRGEKLNRDNYTESVIEVDPDIHDYQTQYFGRLHRNHDKDATLIENDLLLQDETFACIGTHEQLR
;
A
#
# COMPACT_ATOMS: atom_id res chain seq x y z
N MET A 1 20.04 -7.06 6.17
CA MET A 1 19.61 -8.34 6.76
C MET A 1 18.33 -8.26 7.63
N ARG A 2 17.61 -7.12 7.64
CA ARG A 2 16.33 -6.96 8.41
C ARG A 2 15.10 -7.51 7.70
N TYR A 3 15.11 -7.64 6.39
CA TYR A 3 13.94 -7.95 5.56
C TYR A 3 13.62 -9.45 5.39
N ALA A 4 14.53 -10.34 5.74
CA ALA A 4 14.28 -11.80 5.68
C ALA A 4 13.28 -12.30 6.75
N LEU A 5 12.95 -11.47 7.74
CA LEU A 5 12.05 -11.83 8.86
C LEU A 5 10.58 -11.55 8.55
N ILE A 6 10.26 -10.68 7.57
CA ILE A 6 8.87 -10.34 7.23
C ILE A 6 8.09 -11.55 6.67
N PHE A 7 8.77 -12.53 6.10
CA PHE A 7 8.13 -13.69 5.48
C PHE A 7 7.81 -14.87 6.42
N LEU A 8 8.25 -14.85 7.65
CA LEU A 8 8.26 -16.08 8.49
C LEU A 8 7.12 -16.14 9.54
N ILE A 9 6.28 -15.11 9.70
CA ILE A 9 5.32 -15.05 10.82
C ILE A 9 3.84 -15.06 10.39
N LEU A 10 3.52 -15.35 9.14
CA LEU A 10 2.17 -15.18 8.59
C LEU A 10 1.21 -16.39 8.79
N THR A 11 1.26 -17.08 9.93
CA THR A 11 0.42 -18.26 10.16
C THR A 11 -0.33 -18.23 11.50
N VAL A 12 -1.24 -17.28 11.72
CA VAL A 12 -2.22 -17.42 12.81
C VAL A 12 -3.59 -16.88 12.40
N ASN A 13 -4.60 -17.74 12.43
CA ASN A 13 -5.98 -17.47 12.03
C ASN A 13 -6.81 -16.85 13.16
N PHE A 14 -7.38 -15.67 12.96
CA PHE A 14 -8.66 -15.25 13.57
C PHE A 14 -9.33 -14.14 12.72
N ALA A 15 -10.47 -14.44 12.11
CA ALA A 15 -11.26 -13.51 11.31
C ALA A 15 -12.30 -12.75 12.17
N ARG A 16 -12.49 -11.44 11.91
CA ARG A 16 -13.66 -10.67 12.36
C ARG A 16 -14.66 -10.51 11.22
N ALA A 17 -15.92 -10.82 11.47
CA ALA A 17 -16.96 -11.06 10.44
C ALA A 17 -17.44 -9.81 9.68
N ASP A 18 -17.29 -8.59 10.17
CA ASP A 18 -17.90 -7.40 9.57
C ASP A 18 -17.06 -6.77 8.43
N ASP A 19 -15.74 -6.92 8.47
CA ASP A 19 -14.84 -6.46 7.39
C ASP A 19 -14.75 -7.45 6.22
N GLU A 20 -15.08 -8.72 6.45
CA GLU A 20 -15.05 -9.77 5.43
C GLU A 20 -15.97 -9.47 4.22
N ASN A 21 -17.11 -8.83 4.46
CA ASN A 21 -18.09 -8.59 3.40
C ASN A 21 -17.68 -7.46 2.45
N PHE A 22 -16.96 -6.47 2.95
CA PHE A 22 -16.44 -5.35 2.16
C PHE A 22 -15.28 -5.80 1.27
N THR A 23 -14.29 -6.46 1.85
CA THR A 23 -13.11 -6.93 1.13
C THR A 23 -13.43 -8.02 0.10
N ARG A 24 -14.38 -8.90 0.37
CA ARG A 24 -14.87 -9.89 -0.60
C ARG A 24 -15.55 -9.25 -1.81
N LYS A 25 -16.26 -8.13 -1.64
CA LYS A 25 -16.81 -7.36 -2.77
C LYS A 25 -15.70 -6.70 -3.58
N ALA A 26 -14.73 -6.12 -2.93
CA ALA A 26 -13.57 -5.49 -3.58
C ALA A 26 -12.74 -6.51 -4.38
N ALA A 27 -12.56 -7.72 -3.86
CA ALA A 27 -11.84 -8.81 -4.55
C ALA A 27 -12.35 -9.12 -5.96
N LYS A 28 -13.63 -8.90 -6.24
CA LYS A 28 -14.24 -9.14 -7.56
C LYS A 28 -13.82 -8.12 -8.61
N HIS A 29 -13.29 -6.97 -8.19
CA HIS A 29 -12.97 -5.83 -9.05
C HIS A 29 -11.47 -5.56 -9.16
N TYR A 30 -10.62 -6.47 -8.63
CA TYR A 30 -9.19 -6.29 -8.74
C TYR A 30 -8.72 -6.35 -10.19
N ASN A 31 -8.27 -5.22 -10.71
CA ASN A 31 -7.73 -5.08 -12.06
C ASN A 31 -6.66 -3.97 -12.12
N LEU A 32 -5.60 -4.13 -11.31
CA LEU A 32 -4.50 -3.18 -11.31
C LEU A 32 -3.48 -3.51 -12.41
N THR A 33 -3.05 -2.49 -13.14
CA THR A 33 -1.84 -2.57 -13.97
C THR A 33 -0.65 -2.87 -13.06
N PRO A 34 0.26 -3.80 -13.40
CA PRO A 34 1.45 -4.08 -12.60
C PRO A 34 2.24 -2.81 -12.27
N LEU A 35 2.71 -2.69 -11.02
CA LEU A 35 3.49 -1.52 -10.59
C LEU A 35 4.78 -1.36 -11.39
N SER A 36 5.36 -2.47 -11.87
CA SER A 36 6.54 -2.49 -12.74
C SER A 36 6.40 -1.62 -13.99
N ASP A 37 5.19 -1.50 -14.53
CA ASP A 37 4.93 -0.70 -15.75
C ASP A 37 5.12 0.80 -15.47
N TYR A 38 4.76 1.25 -14.26
CA TYR A 38 4.99 2.63 -13.85
C TYR A 38 6.44 2.87 -13.38
N LEU A 39 7.07 1.89 -12.76
CA LEU A 39 8.46 2.01 -12.27
C LEU A 39 9.46 2.24 -13.41
N GLN A 40 9.23 1.64 -14.59
CA GLN A 40 10.09 1.85 -15.76
C GLN A 40 10.12 3.32 -16.19
N ASP A 41 9.00 4.01 -16.07
CA ASP A 41 8.85 5.39 -16.51
C ASP A 41 9.04 6.42 -15.37
N ALA A 42 8.99 5.98 -14.11
CA ALA A 42 8.96 6.87 -12.94
C ALA A 42 10.18 7.81 -12.84
N SER A 43 11.34 7.39 -13.35
CA SER A 43 12.56 8.22 -13.32
C SER A 43 12.51 9.43 -14.27
N SER A 44 11.66 9.38 -15.30
CA SER A 44 11.55 10.41 -16.34
C SER A 44 10.14 11.02 -16.48
N ASN A 45 9.16 10.40 -15.85
CA ASN A 45 7.74 10.78 -15.94
C ASN A 45 7.16 11.02 -14.55
N THR A 46 6.92 12.29 -14.22
CA THR A 46 6.37 12.69 -12.92
C THR A 46 5.01 12.06 -12.63
N HIS A 47 4.17 11.86 -13.65
CA HIS A 47 2.86 11.21 -13.46
C HIS A 47 3.04 9.74 -13.05
N ALA A 48 3.90 9.00 -13.74
CA ALA A 48 4.23 7.62 -13.36
C ALA A 48 4.80 7.54 -11.94
N PHE A 49 5.64 8.50 -11.55
CA PHE A 49 6.19 8.58 -10.21
C PHE A 49 5.12 8.84 -9.12
N ILE A 50 4.16 9.74 -9.40
CA ILE A 50 3.00 9.97 -8.51
C ILE A 50 2.20 8.67 -8.34
N GLU A 51 1.93 7.95 -9.43
CA GLU A 51 1.20 6.69 -9.38
C GLU A 51 1.94 5.62 -8.56
N VAL A 52 3.27 5.51 -8.69
CA VAL A 52 4.09 4.62 -7.87
C VAL A 52 3.93 4.94 -6.39
N THR A 53 4.05 6.22 -6.01
CA THR A 53 3.98 6.61 -4.60
C THR A 53 2.59 6.39 -3.99
N LYS A 54 1.51 6.68 -4.72
CA LYS A 54 0.13 6.41 -4.30
C LYS A 54 -0.11 4.91 -4.09
N ARG A 55 0.29 4.10 -5.07
CA ARG A 55 0.09 2.65 -5.01
C ARG A 55 0.92 1.99 -3.93
N CYS A 56 2.16 2.42 -3.74
CA CYS A 56 3.01 1.93 -2.67
C CYS A 56 2.44 2.27 -1.29
N SER A 57 1.97 3.50 -1.11
CA SER A 57 1.24 3.87 0.11
C SER A 57 0.06 2.93 0.33
N ALA A 58 -0.80 2.76 -0.67
CA ALA A 58 -1.98 1.90 -0.58
C ALA A 58 -1.65 0.44 -0.24
N LEU A 59 -0.64 -0.15 -0.91
CA LEU A 59 -0.24 -1.54 -0.66
C LEU A 59 0.29 -1.75 0.76
N LEU A 60 1.17 -0.86 1.24
CA LEU A 60 1.77 -1.01 2.57
C LEU A 60 0.73 -0.81 3.68
N GLY A 61 -0.17 0.19 3.55
CA GLY A 61 -1.28 0.36 4.49
C GLY A 61 -2.26 -0.81 4.47
N SER A 62 -2.55 -1.37 3.29
CA SER A 62 -3.39 -2.57 3.18
C SER A 62 -2.74 -3.80 3.81
N SER A 63 -1.42 -3.92 3.70
CA SER A 63 -0.66 -5.02 4.31
C SER A 63 -0.64 -4.92 5.83
N ALA A 64 -0.45 -3.72 6.39
CA ALA A 64 -0.55 -3.47 7.83
C ALA A 64 -1.93 -3.88 8.37
N TRP A 65 -2.99 -3.40 7.71
CA TRP A 65 -4.36 -3.77 8.06
C TRP A 65 -4.60 -5.28 8.01
N ALA A 66 -4.13 -5.95 6.94
CA ALA A 66 -4.32 -7.39 6.79
C ALA A 66 -3.58 -8.20 7.86
N LEU A 67 -2.38 -7.77 8.26
CA LEU A 67 -1.63 -8.40 9.34
C LEU A 67 -2.39 -8.29 10.67
N SER A 68 -2.97 -7.15 10.99
CA SER A 68 -3.77 -6.96 12.20
C SER A 68 -5.08 -7.75 12.14
N HIS A 69 -5.86 -7.59 11.07
CA HIS A 69 -7.25 -8.07 11.04
C HIS A 69 -7.41 -9.51 10.56
N LEU A 70 -6.58 -9.99 9.62
CA LEU A 70 -6.65 -11.34 9.10
C LEU A 70 -5.72 -12.30 9.84
N ASN A 71 -4.52 -11.85 10.18
CA ASN A 71 -3.53 -12.67 10.89
C ASN A 71 -3.55 -12.47 12.41
N GLY A 72 -4.31 -11.49 12.92
CA GLY A 72 -4.51 -11.27 14.34
C GLY A 72 -3.28 -10.74 15.08
N LEU A 73 -2.34 -10.11 14.39
CA LEU A 73 -1.24 -9.40 15.05
C LEU A 73 -1.78 -8.19 15.79
N SER A 74 -1.12 -7.83 16.90
CA SER A 74 -1.47 -6.63 17.65
C SER A 74 -1.10 -5.38 16.87
N ASP A 75 -1.88 -4.31 16.98
CA ASP A 75 -1.61 -3.02 16.30
C ASP A 75 -0.28 -2.38 16.75
N ASP A 76 0.27 -2.78 17.88
CA ASP A 76 1.59 -2.38 18.38
C ASP A 76 2.73 -3.35 17.95
N ASP A 77 2.43 -4.33 17.11
CA ASP A 77 3.47 -5.20 16.52
C ASP A 77 4.45 -4.38 15.68
N PRO A 78 5.78 -4.56 15.87
CA PRO A 78 6.78 -3.80 15.12
C PRO A 78 6.62 -3.87 13.60
N GLN A 79 6.10 -4.96 13.04
CA GLN A 79 5.89 -5.09 11.60
C GLN A 79 4.74 -4.19 11.13
N ILE A 80 3.66 -4.11 11.88
CA ILE A 80 2.52 -3.23 11.58
C ILE A 80 2.97 -1.78 11.68
N LEU A 81 3.66 -1.41 12.76
CA LEU A 81 4.16 -0.04 12.94
C LEU A 81 5.15 0.39 11.84
N ASP A 82 6.03 -0.51 11.39
CA ASP A 82 6.95 -0.23 10.28
C ASP A 82 6.17 0.01 8.96
N LEU A 83 5.17 -0.83 8.65
CA LEU A 83 4.34 -0.69 7.46
C LEU A 83 3.47 0.57 7.49
N ASP A 84 2.88 0.90 8.63
CA ASP A 84 2.10 2.13 8.81
C ASP A 84 2.97 3.39 8.67
N THR A 85 4.21 3.34 9.18
CA THR A 85 5.18 4.42 8.98
C THR A 85 5.51 4.61 7.51
N MET A 86 5.80 3.52 6.79
CA MET A 86 6.07 3.58 5.35
C MET A 86 4.85 4.06 4.55
N TYR A 87 3.65 3.61 4.92
CA TYR A 87 2.38 4.06 4.35
C TYR A 87 2.24 5.58 4.46
N GLU A 88 2.38 6.13 5.67
CA GLU A 88 2.19 7.56 5.90
C GLU A 88 3.29 8.39 5.24
N ASP A 89 4.56 7.96 5.29
CA ASP A 89 5.66 8.63 4.60
C ASP A 89 5.41 8.74 3.08
N LEU A 90 5.01 7.66 2.44
CA LEU A 90 4.71 7.61 1.00
C LEU A 90 3.44 8.40 0.65
N ARG A 91 2.44 8.39 1.51
CA ARG A 91 1.23 9.18 1.38
C ARG A 91 1.54 10.67 1.42
N GLN A 92 2.30 11.12 2.42
CA GLN A 92 2.76 12.52 2.52
C GLN A 92 3.64 12.91 1.34
N PHE A 93 4.47 11.99 0.86
CA PHE A 93 5.29 12.22 -0.32
C PHE A 93 4.43 12.38 -1.58
N SER A 94 3.38 11.57 -1.76
CA SER A 94 2.42 11.70 -2.86
C SER A 94 1.79 13.09 -2.91
N PHE A 95 1.40 13.65 -1.76
CA PHE A 95 0.88 15.02 -1.69
C PHE A 95 1.91 16.06 -2.17
N ARG A 96 3.16 15.93 -1.71
CA ARG A 96 4.24 16.87 -2.10
C ARG A 96 4.49 16.84 -3.58
N VAL A 97 4.61 15.65 -4.16
CA VAL A 97 4.91 15.50 -5.61
C VAL A 97 3.72 15.96 -6.44
N HIS A 98 2.50 15.66 -6.02
CA HIS A 98 1.28 16.09 -6.69
C HIS A 98 1.19 17.63 -6.74
N VAL A 99 1.31 18.32 -5.60
CA VAL A 99 1.27 19.78 -5.54
C VAL A 99 2.38 20.40 -6.38
N GLN A 100 3.60 19.86 -6.30
CA GLN A 100 4.72 20.34 -7.11
C GLN A 100 4.48 20.15 -8.61
N ALA A 101 3.92 18.99 -9.02
CA ALA A 101 3.69 18.69 -10.42
C ALA A 101 2.54 19.49 -11.04
N ILE A 102 1.44 19.67 -10.30
CA ILE A 102 0.22 20.32 -10.82
C ILE A 102 0.28 21.83 -10.70
N ARG A 103 0.88 22.35 -9.60
CA ARG A 103 0.84 23.79 -9.28
C ARG A 103 2.21 24.47 -9.32
N GLY A 104 3.30 23.71 -9.42
CA GLY A 104 4.65 24.25 -9.28
C GLY A 104 4.99 24.76 -7.88
N GLU A 105 4.17 24.43 -6.88
CA GLU A 105 4.26 24.92 -5.52
C GLU A 105 4.87 23.87 -4.59
N LYS A 106 5.35 24.31 -3.41
CA LYS A 106 5.70 23.40 -2.32
C LYS A 106 4.45 23.13 -1.46
N LEU A 107 4.32 21.88 -0.99
CA LEU A 107 3.31 21.53 0.00
C LEU A 107 3.52 22.37 1.26
N ASN A 108 2.48 23.04 1.71
CA ASN A 108 2.43 23.87 2.90
C ASN A 108 1.06 23.77 3.58
N ARG A 109 0.86 24.47 4.70
CA ARG A 109 -0.38 24.40 5.48
C ARG A 109 -1.62 24.83 4.68
N ASP A 110 -1.48 25.79 3.79
CA ASP A 110 -2.64 26.40 3.08
C ASP A 110 -3.14 25.49 1.95
N ASN A 111 -2.23 24.76 1.27
CA ASN A 111 -2.58 23.83 0.18
C ASN A 111 -2.66 22.35 0.61
N TYR A 112 -2.38 22.03 1.88
CA TYR A 112 -2.40 20.66 2.39
C TYR A 112 -3.78 20.00 2.27
N THR A 113 -4.82 20.66 2.78
CA THR A 113 -6.19 20.10 2.76
C THR A 113 -6.66 19.80 1.34
N GLU A 114 -6.35 20.68 0.41
CA GLU A 114 -6.72 20.50 -0.99
C GLU A 114 -5.95 19.34 -1.62
N SER A 115 -4.66 19.19 -1.33
CA SER A 115 -3.87 18.05 -1.81
C SER A 115 -4.38 16.71 -1.27
N VAL A 116 -4.85 16.67 -0.03
CA VAL A 116 -5.50 15.48 0.55
C VAL A 116 -6.77 15.12 -0.24
N ILE A 117 -7.63 16.11 -0.51
CA ILE A 117 -8.87 15.90 -1.27
C ILE A 117 -8.59 15.36 -2.69
N GLU A 118 -7.50 15.81 -3.31
CA GLU A 118 -7.13 15.41 -4.67
C GLU A 118 -6.44 14.05 -4.76
N VAL A 119 -5.70 13.63 -3.74
CA VAL A 119 -4.82 12.45 -3.78
C VAL A 119 -5.38 11.26 -3.01
N ASP A 120 -5.95 11.47 -1.82
CA ASP A 120 -6.43 10.38 -0.96
C ASP A 120 -7.51 9.49 -1.62
N PRO A 121 -8.44 9.99 -2.43
CA PRO A 121 -9.40 9.12 -3.10
C PRO A 121 -8.73 8.04 -3.95
N ASP A 122 -7.67 8.37 -4.68
CA ASP A 122 -6.93 7.41 -5.50
C ASP A 122 -6.21 6.37 -4.61
N ILE A 123 -5.58 6.82 -3.52
CA ILE A 123 -4.94 5.91 -2.55
C ILE A 123 -5.97 4.96 -1.96
N HIS A 124 -7.15 5.46 -1.59
CA HIS A 124 -8.23 4.64 -1.04
C HIS A 124 -8.78 3.62 -2.05
N ASP A 125 -8.93 4.01 -3.32
CA ASP A 125 -9.34 3.09 -4.39
C ASP A 125 -8.30 1.98 -4.59
N TYR A 126 -7.02 2.28 -4.55
CA TYR A 126 -5.95 1.28 -4.58
C TYR A 126 -5.96 0.38 -3.34
N GLN A 127 -6.14 0.95 -2.15
CA GLN A 127 -6.29 0.16 -0.91
C GLN A 127 -7.42 -0.84 -1.03
N THR A 128 -8.59 -0.44 -1.52
CA THR A 128 -9.74 -1.32 -1.72
C THR A 128 -9.40 -2.53 -2.60
N GLN A 129 -8.59 -2.32 -3.65
CA GLN A 129 -8.18 -3.38 -4.55
C GLN A 129 -7.14 -4.30 -3.90
N TYR A 130 -6.16 -3.76 -3.18
CA TYR A 130 -5.17 -4.55 -2.43
C TYR A 130 -5.80 -5.35 -1.30
N PHE A 131 -6.72 -4.77 -0.51
CA PHE A 131 -7.49 -5.50 0.51
C PHE A 131 -8.19 -6.71 -0.08
N GLY A 132 -8.89 -6.52 -1.21
CA GLY A 132 -9.58 -7.60 -1.90
C GLY A 132 -8.64 -8.72 -2.33
N ARG A 133 -7.41 -8.42 -2.72
CA ARG A 133 -6.42 -9.43 -3.11
C ARG A 133 -5.80 -10.14 -1.92
N LEU A 134 -5.39 -9.41 -0.89
CA LEU A 134 -4.86 -9.95 0.35
C LEU A 134 -5.89 -10.89 1.02
N HIS A 135 -7.15 -10.47 1.07
CA HIS A 135 -8.21 -11.30 1.62
C HIS A 135 -8.44 -12.59 0.83
N ARG A 136 -8.42 -12.54 -0.51
CA ARG A 136 -8.52 -13.75 -1.32
C ARG A 136 -7.37 -14.72 -1.10
N ASN A 137 -6.15 -14.20 -0.98
CA ASN A 137 -4.98 -15.02 -0.70
C ASN A 137 -5.11 -15.70 0.65
N HIS A 138 -5.53 -14.94 1.66
CA HIS A 138 -5.80 -15.48 3.01
C HIS A 138 -6.89 -16.55 3.00
N ASP A 139 -8.02 -16.31 2.35
CA ASP A 139 -9.13 -17.28 2.25
C ASP A 139 -8.71 -18.59 1.55
N LYS A 140 -7.82 -18.48 0.55
CA LYS A 140 -7.42 -19.62 -0.27
C LYS A 140 -6.31 -20.44 0.37
N ASP A 141 -5.27 -19.79 0.86
CA ASP A 141 -4.01 -20.43 1.22
C ASP A 141 -3.56 -20.10 2.66
N ALA A 142 -4.36 -19.35 3.42
CA ALA A 142 -4.01 -18.80 4.75
C ALA A 142 -2.69 -17.99 4.74
N THR A 143 -2.39 -17.36 3.58
CA THR A 143 -1.22 -16.49 3.38
C THR A 143 -1.69 -15.15 2.85
N LEU A 144 -0.93 -14.08 3.05
CA LEU A 144 -1.26 -12.77 2.49
C LEU A 144 -0.54 -12.52 1.16
N ILE A 145 0.76 -12.72 1.13
CA ILE A 145 1.66 -12.34 0.02
C ILE A 145 2.45 -13.53 -0.51
N GLU A 146 2.75 -14.54 0.32
CA GLU A 146 3.76 -15.58 0.05
C GLU A 146 3.51 -16.39 -1.22
N ASN A 147 2.26 -16.60 -1.60
CA ASN A 147 1.88 -17.34 -2.80
C ASN A 147 1.45 -16.43 -3.96
N ASP A 148 1.66 -15.11 -3.84
CA ASP A 148 1.30 -14.12 -4.85
C ASP A 148 2.54 -13.36 -5.34
N LEU A 149 3.16 -13.84 -6.41
CA LEU A 149 4.39 -13.27 -6.96
C LEU A 149 4.24 -11.78 -7.31
N LEU A 150 3.07 -11.34 -7.79
CA LEU A 150 2.86 -9.94 -8.10
C LEU A 150 2.88 -9.08 -6.83
N LEU A 151 2.19 -9.50 -5.77
CA LEU A 151 2.23 -8.77 -4.50
C LEU A 151 3.61 -8.78 -3.85
N GLN A 152 4.36 -9.89 -3.99
CA GLN A 152 5.75 -9.94 -3.53
C GLN A 152 6.60 -8.89 -4.25
N ASP A 153 6.58 -8.89 -5.58
CA ASP A 153 7.37 -7.97 -6.40
C ASP A 153 6.97 -6.50 -6.12
N GLU A 154 5.67 -6.21 -6.04
CA GLU A 154 5.18 -4.87 -5.72
C GLU A 154 5.57 -4.44 -4.29
N THR A 155 5.49 -5.34 -3.30
CA THR A 155 5.91 -5.04 -1.92
C THR A 155 7.39 -4.71 -1.84
N PHE A 156 8.26 -5.51 -2.49
CA PHE A 156 9.68 -5.22 -2.54
C PHE A 156 9.99 -3.89 -3.23
N ALA A 157 9.32 -3.60 -4.34
CA ALA A 157 9.46 -2.34 -5.05
C ALA A 157 9.04 -1.14 -4.19
N CYS A 158 7.96 -1.27 -3.42
CA CYS A 158 7.45 -0.22 -2.54
C CYS A 158 8.37 0.04 -1.35
N ILE A 159 8.91 -0.99 -0.72
CA ILE A 159 9.92 -0.85 0.34
C ILE A 159 11.17 -0.15 -0.22
N GLY A 160 11.66 -0.57 -1.40
CA GLY A 160 12.79 0.07 -2.07
C GLY A 160 12.52 1.52 -2.45
N THR A 161 11.30 1.85 -2.89
CA THR A 161 10.90 3.23 -3.17
C THR A 161 10.94 4.08 -1.90
N HIS A 162 10.36 3.60 -0.80
CA HIS A 162 10.41 4.30 0.48
C HIS A 162 11.84 4.56 0.96
N GLU A 163 12.73 3.56 0.85
CA GLU A 163 14.14 3.71 1.24
C GLU A 163 14.89 4.78 0.43
N GLN A 164 14.55 4.95 -0.86
CA GLN A 164 15.16 5.97 -1.72
C GLN A 164 14.67 7.39 -1.42
N LEU A 165 13.51 7.53 -0.78
CA LEU A 165 12.90 8.82 -0.47
C LEU A 165 13.28 9.37 0.92
N ARG A 166 13.95 8.59 1.74
CA ARG A 166 14.48 8.98 3.07
C ARG A 166 15.84 9.60 2.96
#